data_36475f34687d8c404445f39cdb2bec71
#
_entry.id   36475f34687d8c404445f39cdb2bec71
#
_cell.length_a   1.000
_cell.length_b   1.000
_cell.length_c   1.000
_cell.angle_alpha   90.00
_cell.angle_beta   90.00
_cell.angle_gamma   90.00
#
_symmetry.space_group_name_H-M   'P 1'
#
loop_
_entity.id
_entity.type
_entity.pdbx_description
1 polymer ?
#
loop_
_entity_poly.entity_id
_entity_poly.type
_entity_poly.pdbx_seq_one_letter_code
_entity_poly.pdbx_strand_id
1 'polypeptide(L)'
;GYNKIYIGLKIMKSIKEVSLESKILKRLQRSPVCTDLVNYLFADEELQEMQDYANNVSIKRLGYNDHGPVHMRQVAANAIKMLNLLQDSGIKTSLEKEEIGTFEDSMCAVILAGLMHDLGMMIGRQGHEDMSVILAKPIIERTLMHVFPDNLHRRTIIKSLAIEAIIGHMSSRKIHSVEAGIILIADGCDMTKGRARIPMAINTTPKVGDIHKYSANAIERIGIHHGEKKPIRIDVEMSGDVGYFQIEEVLLTKIDSSPAKQYVELYAAVQVQEPKC
;
A
#
# COMPACT_ATOMS: atom_id res chain seq x y z
N GLY A 1 7.61 -9.34 -18.47
CA GLY A 1 8.80 -9.71 -17.71
C GLY A 1 9.65 -8.49 -17.41
N TYR A 2 9.73 -8.10 -16.11
CA TYR A 2 10.65 -7.05 -15.71
C TYR A 2 12.01 -7.69 -15.43
N ASN A 3 12.86 -7.79 -16.45
CA ASN A 3 14.29 -8.02 -16.22
C ASN A 3 14.89 -6.67 -15.86
N LYS A 4 15.14 -6.41 -14.58
CA LYS A 4 16.08 -5.37 -14.19
C LYS A 4 17.46 -5.78 -14.69
N ILE A 5 18.02 -4.99 -15.58
CA ILE A 5 19.36 -5.20 -16.08
C ILE A 5 20.31 -4.56 -15.07
N TYR A 6 21.10 -5.38 -14.39
CA TYR A 6 22.21 -4.89 -13.56
C TYR A 6 23.35 -4.47 -14.49
N ILE A 7 23.37 -3.19 -14.82
CA ILE A 7 24.50 -2.59 -15.54
C ILE A 7 25.30 -1.78 -14.50
N GLY A 8 26.41 -2.37 -14.04
CA GLY A 8 27.38 -1.69 -13.20
C GLY A 8 26.81 -1.08 -11.92
N LEU A 9 26.49 -1.90 -10.91
CA LEU A 9 26.21 -1.52 -9.50
C LEU A 9 25.10 -0.46 -9.23
N LYS A 10 24.34 -0.04 -10.22
CA LYS A 10 23.21 0.87 -9.98
C LYS A 10 21.90 0.19 -10.33
N ILE A 11 21.04 0.04 -9.33
CA ILE A 11 19.69 -0.53 -9.53
C ILE A 11 18.89 0.43 -10.40
N MET A 12 18.40 -0.07 -11.52
CA MET A 12 17.50 0.71 -12.38
C MET A 12 16.06 0.44 -11.98
N LYS A 13 15.37 1.49 -11.53
CA LYS A 13 13.92 1.44 -11.27
C LYS A 13 13.16 1.18 -12.57
N SER A 14 12.08 0.39 -12.47
CA SER A 14 11.18 0.17 -13.60
C SER A 14 10.39 1.46 -13.95
N ILE A 15 9.90 1.56 -15.18
CA ILE A 15 9.05 2.67 -15.63
C ILE A 15 7.84 2.87 -14.70
N LYS A 16 7.26 1.78 -14.19
CA LYS A 16 6.11 1.83 -13.29
C LYS A 16 6.48 2.39 -11.92
N GLU A 17 7.66 2.06 -11.38
CA GLU A 17 8.17 2.65 -10.14
C GLU A 17 8.35 4.16 -10.28
N VAL A 18 9.02 4.60 -11.35
CA VAL A 18 9.25 6.04 -11.64
C VAL A 18 7.92 6.79 -11.80
N SER A 19 6.95 6.20 -12.49
CA SER A 19 5.61 6.78 -12.64
C SER A 19 4.89 6.94 -11.32
N LEU A 20 4.97 5.94 -10.43
CA LEU A 20 4.36 5.99 -9.10
C LEU A 20 5.07 7.01 -8.20
N GLU A 21 6.40 7.09 -8.23
CA GLU A 21 7.17 8.11 -7.51
C GLU A 21 6.76 9.52 -7.93
N SER A 22 6.64 9.77 -9.23
CA SER A 22 6.16 11.05 -9.75
C SER A 22 4.73 11.38 -9.29
N LYS A 23 3.86 10.37 -9.25
CA LYS A 23 2.48 10.51 -8.76
C LYS A 23 2.43 10.84 -7.26
N ILE A 24 3.28 10.21 -6.46
CA ILE A 24 3.41 10.46 -5.02
C ILE A 24 3.89 11.91 -4.80
N LEU A 25 4.99 12.31 -5.44
CA LEU A 25 5.54 13.66 -5.32
C LEU A 25 4.52 14.74 -5.72
N LYS A 26 3.77 14.54 -6.80
CA LYS A 26 2.70 15.46 -7.21
C LYS A 26 1.63 15.63 -6.14
N ARG A 27 1.30 14.58 -5.39
CA ARG A 27 0.30 14.64 -4.31
C ARG A 27 0.81 15.29 -3.03
N LEU A 28 2.13 15.35 -2.87
CA LEU A 28 2.79 15.92 -1.70
C LEU A 28 3.35 17.34 -1.91
N GLN A 29 3.17 17.93 -3.10
CA GLN A 29 3.76 19.22 -3.47
C GLN A 29 3.41 20.39 -2.52
N ARG A 30 2.32 20.25 -1.72
CA ARG A 30 1.91 21.24 -0.71
C ARG A 30 2.64 21.06 0.63
N SER A 31 3.39 19.97 0.82
CA SER A 31 4.14 19.68 2.05
C SER A 31 5.62 19.48 1.73
N PRO A 32 6.45 20.51 1.96
CA PRO A 32 7.90 20.38 1.79
C PRO A 32 8.51 19.26 2.64
N VAL A 33 8.01 19.07 3.85
CA VAL A 33 8.48 18.04 4.80
C VAL A 33 8.21 16.64 4.26
N CYS A 34 6.99 16.35 3.81
CA CYS A 34 6.66 15.06 3.24
C CYS A 34 7.39 14.83 1.91
N THR A 35 7.63 15.89 1.13
CA THR A 35 8.41 15.83 -0.12
C THR A 35 9.88 15.48 0.17
N ASP A 36 10.49 16.08 1.20
CA ASP A 36 11.86 15.77 1.63
C ASP A 36 11.97 14.31 2.11
N LEU A 37 11.05 13.87 2.96
CA LEU A 37 10.97 12.49 3.46
C LEU A 37 10.90 11.48 2.30
N VAL A 38 10.05 11.71 1.32
CA VAL A 38 9.87 10.83 0.16
C VAL A 38 11.11 10.82 -0.74
N ASN A 39 11.72 11.98 -0.99
CA ASN A 39 12.95 12.07 -1.77
C ASN A 39 14.09 11.30 -1.11
N TYR A 40 14.23 11.40 0.21
CA TYR A 40 15.20 10.64 0.97
C TYR A 40 14.99 9.13 0.83
N LEU A 41 13.73 8.65 0.97
CA LEU A 41 13.38 7.24 0.82
C LEU A 41 13.56 6.73 -0.61
N PHE A 42 13.23 7.52 -1.62
CA PHE A 42 13.42 7.12 -3.02
C PHE A 42 14.88 7.10 -3.46
N ALA A 43 15.76 7.80 -2.76
CA ALA A 43 17.21 7.74 -2.96
C ALA A 43 17.89 6.63 -2.13
N ASP A 44 17.17 5.98 -1.21
CA ASP A 44 17.71 4.95 -0.32
C ASP A 44 17.89 3.62 -1.08
N GLU A 45 19.15 3.30 -1.42
CA GLU A 45 19.49 2.09 -2.16
C GLU A 45 19.22 0.81 -1.37
N GLU A 46 19.42 0.84 -0.03
CA GLU A 46 19.12 -0.32 0.83
C GLU A 46 17.62 -0.64 0.82
N LEU A 47 16.75 0.38 0.96
CA LEU A 47 15.30 0.18 0.87
C LEU A 47 14.91 -0.40 -0.50
N GLN A 48 15.49 0.10 -1.58
CA GLN A 48 15.22 -0.40 -2.92
C GLN A 48 15.61 -1.88 -3.07
N GLU A 49 16.80 -2.26 -2.60
CA GLU A 49 17.26 -3.65 -2.63
C GLU A 49 16.36 -4.57 -1.79
N MET A 50 15.96 -4.12 -0.61
CA MET A 50 15.05 -4.88 0.25
C MET A 50 13.70 -5.12 -0.42
N GLN A 51 13.11 -4.08 -1.04
CA GLN A 51 11.85 -4.21 -1.78
C GLN A 51 11.98 -5.16 -2.98
N ASP A 52 13.07 -5.07 -3.74
CA ASP A 52 13.34 -5.96 -4.87
C ASP A 52 13.52 -7.41 -4.43
N TYR A 53 14.23 -7.63 -3.32
CA TYR A 53 14.41 -8.98 -2.79
C TYR A 53 13.11 -9.56 -2.21
N ALA A 54 12.29 -8.75 -1.53
CA ALA A 54 10.97 -9.15 -1.07
C ALA A 54 10.11 -9.64 -2.25
N ASN A 55 10.14 -8.91 -3.38
CA ASN A 55 9.44 -9.31 -4.59
C ASN A 55 9.99 -10.61 -5.20
N ASN A 56 11.30 -10.77 -5.22
CA ASN A 56 11.94 -12.01 -5.71
C ASN A 56 11.52 -13.22 -4.88
N VAL A 57 11.54 -13.12 -3.55
CA VAL A 57 11.08 -14.19 -2.66
C VAL A 57 9.59 -14.47 -2.86
N SER A 58 8.76 -13.43 -2.88
CA SER A 58 7.32 -13.57 -3.06
C SER A 58 6.98 -14.31 -4.34
N ILE A 59 7.51 -13.87 -5.47
CA ILE A 59 7.14 -14.42 -6.79
C ILE A 59 7.87 -15.74 -7.06
N LYS A 60 9.20 -15.77 -6.95
CA LYS A 60 9.99 -16.92 -7.43
C LYS A 60 10.06 -18.06 -6.44
N ARG A 61 10.13 -17.76 -5.14
CA ARG A 61 10.26 -18.79 -4.10
C ARG A 61 8.91 -19.27 -3.59
N LEU A 62 7.97 -18.35 -3.36
CA LEU A 62 6.70 -18.64 -2.70
C LEU A 62 5.51 -18.75 -3.65
N GLY A 63 5.63 -18.27 -4.90
CA GLY A 63 4.55 -18.31 -5.89
C GLY A 63 3.38 -17.37 -5.58
N TYR A 64 3.62 -16.30 -4.81
CA TYR A 64 2.64 -15.26 -4.54
C TYR A 64 2.68 -14.12 -5.57
N ASN A 65 1.80 -13.14 -5.39
CA ASN A 65 1.74 -11.93 -6.20
C ASN A 65 2.92 -11.00 -5.91
N ASP A 66 2.98 -9.88 -6.66
CA ASP A 66 3.95 -8.79 -6.46
C ASP A 66 3.79 -8.17 -5.04
N HIS A 67 4.83 -8.26 -4.23
CA HIS A 67 4.98 -7.64 -2.90
C HIS A 67 6.24 -6.78 -2.84
N GLY A 68 6.65 -6.25 -3.97
CA GLY A 68 7.88 -5.50 -4.14
C GLY A 68 7.66 -3.98 -4.29
N PRO A 69 8.63 -3.31 -4.92
CA PRO A 69 8.68 -1.85 -4.97
C PRO A 69 7.49 -1.22 -5.70
N VAL A 70 6.91 -1.89 -6.68
CA VAL A 70 5.72 -1.38 -7.39
C VAL A 70 4.49 -1.44 -6.48
N HIS A 71 4.26 -2.57 -5.81
CA HIS A 71 3.16 -2.74 -4.86
C HIS A 71 3.26 -1.72 -3.72
N MET A 72 4.40 -1.66 -3.04
CA MET A 72 4.58 -0.77 -1.90
C MET A 72 4.39 0.71 -2.27
N ARG A 73 4.87 1.14 -3.46
CA ARG A 73 4.62 2.49 -3.97
C ARG A 73 3.15 2.73 -4.31
N GLN A 74 2.45 1.73 -4.84
CA GLN A 74 1.02 1.85 -5.13
C GLN A 74 0.21 1.99 -3.84
N VAL A 75 0.53 1.21 -2.81
CA VAL A 75 -0.10 1.31 -1.48
C VAL A 75 0.15 2.69 -0.88
N ALA A 76 1.39 3.18 -0.88
CA ALA A 76 1.71 4.52 -0.43
C ALA A 76 0.93 5.60 -1.20
N ALA A 77 0.87 5.49 -2.54
CA ALA A 77 0.10 6.43 -3.35
C ALA A 77 -1.40 6.41 -3.04
N ASN A 78 -1.99 5.23 -2.81
CA ASN A 78 -3.39 5.09 -2.43
C ASN A 78 -3.65 5.73 -1.06
N ALA A 79 -2.82 5.43 -0.08
CA ALA A 79 -2.94 5.92 1.28
C ALA A 79 -2.79 7.45 1.37
N ILE A 80 -1.82 8.04 0.67
CA ILE A 80 -1.66 9.50 0.55
C ILE A 80 -2.94 10.12 -0.02
N LYS A 81 -3.51 9.51 -1.07
CA LYS A 81 -4.75 10.01 -1.66
C LYS A 81 -5.91 9.97 -0.67
N MET A 82 -6.06 8.86 0.07
CA MET A 82 -7.11 8.72 1.07
C MET A 82 -6.97 9.75 2.21
N LEU A 83 -5.76 9.97 2.73
CA LEU A 83 -5.54 11.01 3.75
C LEU A 83 -5.86 12.42 3.24
N ASN A 84 -5.48 12.75 2.00
CA ASN A 84 -5.84 14.04 1.41
C ASN A 84 -7.37 14.19 1.29
N LEU A 85 -8.10 13.15 0.92
CA LEU A 85 -9.57 13.17 0.87
C LEU A 85 -10.20 13.39 2.25
N LEU A 86 -9.61 12.82 3.32
CA LEU A 86 -10.06 13.09 4.69
C LEU A 86 -9.82 14.56 5.06
N GLN A 87 -8.63 15.09 4.76
CA GLN A 87 -8.29 16.48 5.03
C GLN A 87 -9.21 17.45 4.28
N ASP A 88 -9.43 17.22 2.99
CA ASP A 88 -10.31 18.03 2.14
C ASP A 88 -11.76 18.03 2.66
N SER A 89 -12.15 16.99 3.39
CA SER A 89 -13.47 16.83 4.04
C SER A 89 -13.51 17.32 5.48
N GLY A 90 -12.42 17.92 5.99
CA GLY A 90 -12.33 18.42 7.36
C GLY A 90 -12.24 17.33 8.43
N ILE A 91 -11.90 16.10 8.05
CA ILE A 91 -11.75 14.98 8.98
C ILE A 91 -10.33 14.98 9.55
N LYS A 92 -10.23 15.11 10.87
CA LYS A 92 -8.94 15.06 11.57
C LYS A 92 -8.39 13.62 11.62
N THR A 93 -7.08 13.51 11.49
CA THR A 93 -6.31 12.28 11.74
C THR A 93 -6.30 11.92 13.23
N SER A 94 -5.75 10.77 13.60
CA SER A 94 -5.66 10.37 15.02
C SER A 94 -4.74 11.32 15.79
N LEU A 95 -3.56 11.66 15.26
CA LEU A 95 -2.63 12.58 15.90
C LEU A 95 -3.23 13.99 16.10
N GLU A 96 -4.03 14.46 15.15
CA GLU A 96 -4.72 15.76 15.26
C GLU A 96 -5.85 15.73 16.31
N LYS A 97 -6.60 14.61 16.41
CA LYS A 97 -7.67 14.44 17.41
C LYS A 97 -7.13 14.35 18.83
N GLU A 98 -5.97 13.74 18.97
CA GLU A 98 -5.26 13.57 20.24
C GLU A 98 -4.45 14.81 20.63
N GLU A 99 -4.39 15.81 19.74
CA GLU A 99 -3.65 17.08 19.94
C GLU A 99 -2.14 16.87 20.22
N ILE A 100 -1.56 15.80 19.70
CA ILE A 100 -0.15 15.43 19.90
C ILE A 100 0.70 15.54 18.62
N GLY A 101 0.07 15.73 17.47
CA GLY A 101 0.75 15.86 16.19
C GLY A 101 -0.12 16.58 15.17
N THR A 102 0.40 16.67 13.96
CA THR A 102 -0.22 17.38 12.84
C THR A 102 -0.65 16.39 11.74
N PHE A 103 -1.46 16.88 10.79
CA PHE A 103 -1.77 16.13 9.57
C PHE A 103 -0.50 15.70 8.83
N GLU A 104 0.52 16.55 8.79
CA GLU A 104 1.79 16.27 8.15
C GLU A 104 2.55 15.12 8.83
N ASP A 105 2.48 15.01 10.17
CA ASP A 105 3.04 13.89 10.92
C ASP A 105 2.34 12.57 10.59
N SER A 106 1.01 12.58 10.50
CA SER A 106 0.21 11.45 10.06
C SER A 106 0.54 11.05 8.62
N MET A 107 0.73 12.02 7.73
CA MET A 107 1.15 11.78 6.35
C MET A 107 2.53 11.12 6.27
N CYS A 108 3.50 11.59 7.06
CA CYS A 108 4.83 10.96 7.15
C CYS A 108 4.74 9.50 7.60
N ALA A 109 3.93 9.20 8.63
CA ALA A 109 3.75 7.83 9.11
C ALA A 109 3.15 6.90 8.06
N VAL A 110 2.15 7.38 7.33
CA VAL A 110 1.48 6.64 6.27
C VAL A 110 2.41 6.37 5.09
N ILE A 111 3.25 7.34 4.70
CA ILE A 111 4.26 7.16 3.65
C ILE A 111 5.26 6.08 4.06
N LEU A 112 5.80 6.16 5.27
CA LEU A 112 6.75 5.18 5.81
C LEU A 112 6.14 3.78 5.81
N ALA A 113 4.93 3.64 6.33
CA ALA A 113 4.24 2.35 6.37
C ALA A 113 3.96 1.80 4.96
N GLY A 114 3.42 2.62 4.06
CA GLY A 114 3.10 2.20 2.70
C GLY A 114 4.31 1.68 1.93
N LEU A 115 5.49 2.31 2.10
CA LEU A 115 6.72 1.90 1.41
C LEU A 115 7.44 0.71 2.07
N MET A 116 7.05 0.29 3.28
CA MET A 116 7.82 -0.71 4.04
C MET A 116 6.98 -1.85 4.63
N HIS A 117 5.63 -1.85 4.48
CA HIS A 117 4.76 -2.82 5.15
C HIS A 117 5.05 -4.28 4.77
N ASP A 118 5.55 -4.53 3.58
CA ASP A 118 5.80 -5.87 3.03
C ASP A 118 7.29 -6.28 3.02
N LEU A 119 8.20 -5.53 3.64
CA LEU A 119 9.62 -5.88 3.68
C LEU A 119 9.86 -7.27 4.27
N GLY A 120 9.04 -7.72 5.21
CA GLY A 120 9.09 -9.05 5.81
C GLY A 120 8.91 -10.20 4.83
N MET A 121 8.37 -9.94 3.64
CA MET A 121 8.30 -10.93 2.56
C MET A 121 9.68 -11.41 2.09
N MET A 122 10.76 -10.70 2.40
CA MET A 122 12.14 -11.18 2.22
C MET A 122 12.41 -12.47 3.00
N ILE A 123 11.72 -12.67 4.12
CA ILE A 123 11.88 -13.82 5.02
C ILE A 123 10.86 -14.91 4.68
N GLY A 124 9.59 -14.51 4.52
CA GLY A 124 8.50 -15.43 4.21
C GLY A 124 7.13 -14.81 4.42
N ARG A 125 6.07 -15.57 4.10
CA ARG A 125 4.69 -15.07 4.20
C ARG A 125 4.17 -15.04 5.63
N GLN A 126 4.46 -16.09 6.41
CA GLN A 126 3.92 -16.19 7.76
C GLN A 126 4.62 -15.21 8.70
N GLY A 127 3.86 -14.33 9.35
CA GLY A 127 4.38 -13.31 10.27
C GLY A 127 5.25 -12.25 9.57
N HIS A 128 5.07 -12.05 8.25
CA HIS A 128 5.86 -11.05 7.51
C HIS A 128 5.62 -9.63 8.03
N GLU A 129 4.46 -9.35 8.59
CA GLU A 129 4.14 -8.07 9.24
C GLU A 129 5.06 -7.76 10.41
N ASP A 130 5.38 -8.76 11.26
CA ASP A 130 6.33 -8.61 12.36
C ASP A 130 7.75 -8.43 11.84
N MET A 131 8.15 -9.23 10.84
CA MET A 131 9.45 -9.11 10.20
C MET A 131 9.60 -7.76 9.48
N SER A 132 8.53 -7.25 8.87
CA SER A 132 8.53 -5.92 8.25
C SER A 132 8.86 -4.83 9.26
N VAL A 133 8.34 -4.89 10.48
CA VAL A 133 8.67 -3.91 11.54
C VAL A 133 10.17 -3.96 11.89
N ILE A 134 10.73 -5.16 12.06
CA ILE A 134 12.14 -5.34 12.38
C ILE A 134 13.02 -4.76 11.28
N LEU A 135 12.71 -5.07 10.02
CA LEU A 135 13.48 -4.64 8.85
C LEU A 135 13.31 -3.15 8.54
N ALA A 136 12.10 -2.61 8.73
CA ALA A 136 11.81 -1.20 8.46
C ALA A 136 12.39 -0.24 9.51
N LYS A 137 12.52 -0.69 10.77
CA LYS A 137 12.89 0.18 11.88
C LYS A 137 14.18 0.99 11.65
N PRO A 138 15.31 0.43 11.20
CA PRO A 138 16.52 1.21 10.94
C PRO A 138 16.32 2.28 9.87
N ILE A 139 15.54 1.96 8.82
CA ILE A 139 15.25 2.89 7.73
C ILE A 139 14.35 4.03 8.22
N ILE A 140 13.30 3.71 8.98
CA ILE A 140 12.41 4.70 9.61
C ILE A 140 13.22 5.65 10.50
N GLU A 141 14.10 5.11 11.34
CA GLU A 141 14.88 5.92 12.29
C GLU A 141 15.84 6.88 11.60
N ARG A 142 16.59 6.44 10.58
CA ARG A 142 17.48 7.33 9.84
C ARG A 142 16.73 8.36 9.00
N THR A 143 15.59 7.98 8.41
CA THR A 143 14.74 8.90 7.64
C THR A 143 14.17 10.00 8.54
N LEU A 144 13.63 9.63 9.70
CA LEU A 144 13.09 10.59 10.65
C LEU A 144 14.18 11.47 11.28
N MET A 145 15.39 10.94 11.46
CA MET A 145 16.54 11.73 11.91
C MET A 145 16.94 12.77 10.86
N HIS A 146 16.87 12.41 9.56
CA HIS A 146 17.13 13.35 8.46
C HIS A 146 16.11 14.49 8.45
N VAL A 147 14.80 14.16 8.51
CA VAL A 147 13.72 15.15 8.36
C VAL A 147 13.49 15.98 9.63
N PHE A 148 13.65 15.38 10.81
CA PHE A 148 13.37 15.98 12.12
C PHE A 148 14.55 15.82 13.09
N PRO A 149 15.75 16.34 12.77
CA PRO A 149 16.95 16.11 13.59
C PRO A 149 16.80 16.55 15.05
N ASP A 150 16.15 17.68 15.28
CA ASP A 150 16.03 18.30 16.61
C ASP A 150 14.65 18.09 17.27
N ASN A 151 13.80 17.23 16.70
CA ASN A 151 12.45 16.99 17.23
C ASN A 151 12.19 15.52 17.58
N LEU A 152 12.64 15.13 18.77
CA LEU A 152 12.46 13.77 19.29
C LEU A 152 10.96 13.40 19.40
N HIS A 153 10.10 14.33 19.79
CA HIS A 153 8.66 14.09 19.92
C HIS A 153 8.06 13.65 18.57
N ARG A 154 8.27 14.42 17.51
CA ARG A 154 7.76 14.08 16.17
C ARG A 154 8.31 12.75 15.69
N ARG A 155 9.63 12.50 15.85
CA ARG A 155 10.23 11.20 15.49
C ARG A 155 9.57 10.04 16.23
N THR A 156 9.24 10.23 17.52
CA THR A 156 8.64 9.17 18.34
C THR A 156 7.22 8.84 17.89
N ILE A 157 6.36 9.84 17.75
CA ILE A 157 4.96 9.62 17.38
C ILE A 157 4.82 9.08 15.95
N ILE A 158 5.57 9.63 14.99
CA ILE A 158 5.54 9.18 13.59
C ILE A 158 6.04 7.74 13.47
N LYS A 159 7.16 7.40 14.13
CA LYS A 159 7.69 6.04 14.16
C LYS A 159 6.68 5.05 14.73
N SER A 160 6.08 5.37 15.86
CA SER A 160 5.11 4.50 16.53
C SER A 160 3.88 4.25 15.67
N LEU A 161 3.37 5.29 15.05
CA LEU A 161 2.21 5.21 14.15
C LEU A 161 2.52 4.41 12.88
N ALA A 162 3.70 4.61 12.29
CA ALA A 162 4.15 3.82 11.13
C ALA A 162 4.27 2.32 11.48
N ILE A 163 4.79 2.00 12.67
CA ILE A 163 4.90 0.61 13.15
C ILE A 163 3.51 0.00 13.34
N GLU A 164 2.55 0.72 13.95
CA GLU A 164 1.17 0.24 14.07
C GLU A 164 0.58 -0.09 12.70
N ALA A 165 0.77 0.79 11.72
CA ALA A 165 0.26 0.60 10.37
C ALA A 165 0.91 -0.60 9.67
N ILE A 166 2.23 -0.80 9.83
CA ILE A 166 2.95 -1.95 9.25
C ILE A 166 2.44 -3.25 9.86
N ILE A 167 2.38 -3.35 11.20
CA ILE A 167 2.01 -4.59 11.88
C ILE A 167 0.55 -4.97 11.68
N GLY A 168 -0.31 -3.98 11.40
CA GLY A 168 -1.75 -4.15 11.28
C GLY A 168 -2.27 -4.33 9.86
N HIS A 169 -1.42 -4.28 8.82
CA HIS A 169 -1.88 -4.25 7.42
C HIS A 169 -2.55 -5.55 6.94
N MET A 170 -2.41 -6.66 7.69
CA MET A 170 -3.01 -7.96 7.36
C MET A 170 -4.35 -8.25 8.01
N SER A 171 -4.92 -7.35 8.79
CA SER A 171 -6.14 -7.58 9.62
C SER A 171 -5.98 -8.65 10.69
N SER A 172 -4.79 -9.20 10.87
CA SER A 172 -4.51 -10.23 11.89
C SER A 172 -4.40 -9.66 13.29
N ARG A 173 -4.19 -8.36 13.41
CA ARG A 173 -4.09 -7.62 14.67
C ARG A 173 -5.04 -6.44 14.69
N LYS A 174 -5.57 -6.16 15.88
CA LYS A 174 -6.40 -4.98 16.08
C LYS A 174 -5.54 -3.72 16.00
N ILE A 175 -5.93 -2.79 15.16
CA ILE A 175 -5.35 -1.45 15.01
C ILE A 175 -6.32 -0.40 15.52
N HIS A 176 -5.83 0.76 15.89
CA HIS A 176 -6.62 1.78 16.59
C HIS A 176 -6.64 3.14 15.89
N SER A 177 -5.56 3.50 15.18
CA SER A 177 -5.45 4.78 14.50
C SER A 177 -6.14 4.78 13.13
N VAL A 178 -6.65 5.94 12.74
CA VAL A 178 -7.18 6.17 11.39
C VAL A 178 -6.10 5.92 10.34
N GLU A 179 -4.88 6.33 10.61
CA GLU A 179 -3.71 6.20 9.74
C GLU A 179 -3.38 4.72 9.45
N ALA A 180 -3.33 3.88 10.48
CA ALA A 180 -3.15 2.43 10.29
C ALA A 180 -4.33 1.82 9.52
N GLY A 181 -5.54 2.27 9.79
CA GLY A 181 -6.74 1.88 9.04
C GLY A 181 -6.68 2.26 7.56
N ILE A 182 -6.12 3.40 7.23
CA ILE A 182 -5.89 3.84 5.84
C ILE A 182 -4.88 2.93 5.13
N ILE A 183 -3.78 2.56 5.77
CA ILE A 183 -2.81 1.61 5.19
C ILE A 183 -3.46 0.26 4.91
N LEU A 184 -4.24 -0.26 5.86
CA LEU A 184 -4.95 -1.52 5.72
C LEU A 184 -5.87 -1.53 4.49
N ILE A 185 -6.66 -0.46 4.28
CA ILE A 185 -7.56 -0.32 3.13
C ILE A 185 -6.76 -0.09 1.84
N ALA A 186 -5.72 0.74 1.88
CA ALA A 186 -4.90 1.09 0.73
C ALA A 186 -4.18 -0.13 0.15
N ASP A 187 -3.71 -1.05 1.00
CA ASP A 187 -3.15 -2.33 0.58
C ASP A 187 -4.23 -3.21 -0.08
N GLY A 188 -5.43 -3.30 0.52
CA GLY A 188 -6.57 -3.99 -0.08
C GLY A 188 -6.96 -3.45 -1.46
N CYS A 189 -6.71 -2.18 -1.74
CA CYS A 189 -6.98 -1.56 -3.04
C CYS A 189 -5.95 -1.90 -4.14
N ASP A 190 -4.81 -2.56 -3.83
CA ASP A 190 -3.87 -3.00 -4.86
C ASP A 190 -4.09 -4.46 -5.25
N MET A 191 -5.31 -4.78 -5.72
CA MET A 191 -5.73 -6.14 -6.10
C MET A 191 -6.05 -6.29 -7.59
N THR A 192 -5.56 -5.42 -8.45
CA THR A 192 -5.82 -5.50 -9.90
C THR A 192 -5.04 -6.65 -10.56
N LYS A 193 -5.54 -7.12 -11.71
CA LYS A 193 -4.90 -8.19 -12.50
C LYS A 193 -3.43 -7.96 -12.83
N GLY A 194 -2.98 -6.72 -12.89
CA GLY A 194 -1.57 -6.39 -13.10
C GLY A 194 -0.64 -6.81 -11.95
N ARG A 195 -1.16 -7.09 -10.76
CA ARG A 195 -0.43 -7.66 -9.63
C ARG A 195 -0.28 -9.19 -9.74
N ALA A 196 -1.26 -9.87 -10.35
CA ALA A 196 -1.24 -11.32 -10.59
C ALA A 196 -0.34 -11.67 -11.79
N ARG A 197 0.98 -11.54 -11.64
CA ARG A 197 1.95 -11.71 -12.74
C ARG A 197 2.38 -13.14 -13.00
N ILE A 198 1.82 -14.12 -12.31
CA ILE A 198 2.14 -15.53 -12.55
C ILE A 198 1.33 -15.97 -13.75
N PRO A 199 1.99 -16.43 -14.86
CA PRO A 199 1.28 -17.07 -15.94
C PRO A 199 0.47 -18.23 -15.35
N MET A 200 -0.84 -18.22 -15.57
CA MET A 200 -1.66 -19.37 -15.18
C MET A 200 -1.21 -20.56 -16.03
N ALA A 201 -0.37 -21.43 -15.46
CA ALA A 201 -0.25 -22.77 -15.98
C ALA A 201 -1.63 -23.39 -15.81
N ILE A 202 -2.23 -23.81 -16.93
CA ILE A 202 -3.52 -24.52 -16.94
C ILE A 202 -3.27 -25.85 -16.23
N ASN A 203 -3.46 -25.86 -14.92
CA ASN A 203 -3.45 -27.08 -14.14
C ASN A 203 -4.86 -27.66 -14.16
N THR A 204 -4.96 -28.90 -14.59
CA THR A 204 -6.21 -29.65 -14.77
C THR A 204 -6.93 -30.01 -13.46
N THR A 205 -6.37 -29.66 -12.30
CA THR A 205 -7.00 -29.83 -10.98
C THR A 205 -6.98 -28.53 -10.19
N PRO A 206 -8.13 -27.82 -10.06
CA PRO A 206 -8.20 -26.58 -9.29
C PRO A 206 -7.88 -26.84 -7.81
N LYS A 207 -6.92 -26.10 -7.25
CA LYS A 207 -6.67 -26.03 -5.81
C LYS A 207 -7.37 -24.80 -5.24
N VAL A 208 -7.68 -24.81 -3.94
CA VAL A 208 -8.34 -23.70 -3.23
C VAL A 208 -7.64 -22.34 -3.48
N GLY A 209 -6.32 -22.33 -3.66
CA GLY A 209 -5.57 -21.11 -4.02
C GLY A 209 -5.79 -20.60 -5.45
N ASP A 210 -6.40 -21.37 -6.33
CA ASP A 210 -6.60 -20.98 -7.74
C ASP A 210 -7.75 -19.95 -7.84
N ILE A 211 -8.77 -20.02 -6.98
CA ILE A 211 -9.91 -19.11 -7.01
C ILE A 211 -9.46 -17.66 -6.73
N HIS A 212 -8.49 -17.44 -5.83
CA HIS A 212 -7.91 -16.12 -5.57
C HIS A 212 -7.18 -15.54 -6.78
N LYS A 213 -6.50 -16.38 -7.56
CA LYS A 213 -5.82 -15.96 -8.80
C LYS A 213 -6.84 -15.61 -9.89
N TYR A 214 -7.90 -16.40 -10.05
CA TYR A 214 -8.96 -16.13 -11.02
C TYR A 214 -9.73 -14.86 -10.65
N SER A 215 -10.09 -14.68 -9.38
CA SER A 215 -10.83 -13.51 -8.91
C SER A 215 -10.00 -12.22 -9.01
N ALA A 216 -8.70 -12.28 -8.67
CA ALA A 216 -7.81 -11.13 -8.83
C ALA A 216 -7.63 -10.71 -10.31
N ASN A 217 -7.62 -11.68 -11.24
CA ASN A 217 -7.58 -11.41 -12.68
C ASN A 217 -8.85 -10.75 -13.21
N ALA A 218 -9.97 -10.86 -12.51
CA ALA A 218 -11.22 -10.22 -12.89
C ALA A 218 -11.31 -8.74 -12.49
N ILE A 219 -10.41 -8.25 -11.61
CA ILE A 219 -10.38 -6.84 -11.22
C ILE A 219 -9.64 -6.04 -12.30
N GLU A 220 -10.38 -5.23 -13.05
CA GLU A 220 -9.85 -4.41 -14.13
C GLU A 220 -9.26 -3.09 -13.62
N ARG A 221 -9.99 -2.41 -12.74
CA ARG A 221 -9.59 -1.10 -12.23
C ARG A 221 -10.13 -0.85 -10.83
N ILE A 222 -9.34 -0.12 -10.03
CA ILE A 222 -9.77 0.46 -8.76
C ILE A 222 -9.56 1.95 -8.81
N GLY A 223 -10.65 2.70 -8.59
CA GLY A 223 -10.66 4.15 -8.44
C GLY A 223 -10.84 4.55 -6.98
N ILE A 224 -10.07 5.53 -6.53
CA ILE A 224 -10.22 6.16 -5.21
C ILE A 224 -10.45 7.64 -5.45
N HIS A 225 -11.57 8.18 -4.97
CA HIS A 225 -11.92 9.59 -5.13
C HIS A 225 -12.88 10.06 -4.04
N HIS A 226 -13.27 11.33 -4.09
CA HIS A 226 -14.24 11.88 -3.18
C HIS A 226 -15.59 11.18 -3.37
N GLY A 227 -16.19 10.76 -2.27
CA GLY A 227 -17.49 10.10 -2.29
C GLY A 227 -18.67 11.08 -2.19
N GLU A 228 -19.86 10.55 -2.40
CA GLU A 228 -21.11 11.31 -2.29
C GLU A 228 -21.60 11.37 -0.83
N LYS A 229 -21.48 10.26 -0.11
CA LYS A 229 -21.97 10.11 1.27
C LYS A 229 -20.85 10.13 2.28
N LYS A 230 -19.65 9.68 1.88
CA LYS A 230 -18.47 9.60 2.74
C LYS A 230 -17.26 10.21 2.05
N PRO A 231 -16.24 10.67 2.81
CA PRO A 231 -15.07 11.33 2.24
C PRO A 231 -14.33 10.53 1.18
N ILE A 232 -14.24 9.21 1.37
CA ILE A 232 -13.51 8.31 0.48
C ILE A 232 -14.49 7.39 -0.22
N ARG A 233 -14.50 7.42 -1.55
CA ARG A 233 -15.19 6.45 -2.39
C ARG A 233 -14.17 5.56 -3.09
N ILE A 234 -14.40 4.26 -3.03
CA ILE A 234 -13.64 3.24 -3.74
C ILE A 234 -14.57 2.62 -4.78
N ASP A 235 -14.24 2.76 -6.06
CA ASP A 235 -14.93 2.10 -7.17
C ASP A 235 -14.08 0.93 -7.68
N VAL A 236 -14.69 -0.23 -7.79
CA VAL A 236 -14.07 -1.44 -8.33
C VAL A 236 -14.79 -1.83 -9.62
N GLU A 237 -14.06 -1.84 -10.73
CA GLU A 237 -14.52 -2.32 -12.02
C GLU A 237 -14.02 -3.73 -12.27
N MET A 238 -14.93 -4.63 -12.65
CA MET A 238 -14.65 -6.06 -12.86
C MET A 238 -15.03 -6.49 -14.26
N SER A 239 -14.32 -7.48 -14.80
CA SER A 239 -14.66 -8.13 -16.08
C SER A 239 -15.67 -9.29 -15.92
N GLY A 240 -15.99 -9.71 -14.71
CA GLY A 240 -16.92 -10.80 -14.42
C GLY A 240 -17.19 -10.95 -12.93
N ASP A 241 -18.24 -11.71 -12.62
CA ASP A 241 -18.77 -11.90 -11.26
C ASP A 241 -17.78 -12.55 -10.28
N VAL A 242 -16.80 -13.30 -10.79
CA VAL A 242 -15.77 -13.90 -9.94
C VAL A 242 -14.92 -12.84 -9.20
N GLY A 243 -14.90 -11.61 -9.69
CA GLY A 243 -14.25 -10.48 -9.01
C GLY A 243 -14.89 -10.13 -7.66
N TYR A 244 -16.18 -10.40 -7.45
CA TYR A 244 -16.85 -10.19 -6.17
C TYR A 244 -16.20 -10.98 -5.04
N PHE A 245 -15.72 -12.19 -5.31
CA PHE A 245 -15.00 -12.98 -4.33
C PHE A 245 -13.76 -12.25 -3.80
N GLN A 246 -12.99 -11.62 -4.69
CA GLN A 246 -11.81 -10.85 -4.29
C GLN A 246 -12.17 -9.62 -3.45
N ILE A 247 -13.31 -8.96 -3.78
CA ILE A 247 -13.81 -7.82 -3.01
C ILE A 247 -14.23 -8.28 -1.61
N GLU A 248 -15.00 -9.35 -1.48
CA GLU A 248 -15.52 -9.84 -0.20
C GLU A 248 -14.39 -10.35 0.71
N GLU A 249 -13.52 -11.22 0.19
CA GLU A 249 -12.48 -11.87 0.97
C GLU A 249 -11.31 -10.95 1.32
N VAL A 250 -10.99 -9.98 0.46
CA VAL A 250 -9.82 -9.12 0.66
C VAL A 250 -10.21 -7.71 1.05
N LEU A 251 -10.92 -6.98 0.19
CA LEU A 251 -11.15 -5.54 0.39
C LEU A 251 -12.16 -5.27 1.49
N LEU A 252 -13.33 -5.93 1.48
CA LEU A 252 -14.35 -5.75 2.52
C LEU A 252 -13.84 -6.14 3.90
N THR A 253 -13.14 -7.27 4.00
CA THR A 253 -12.52 -7.71 5.27
C THR A 253 -11.58 -6.64 5.84
N LYS A 254 -10.78 -6.00 5.01
CA LYS A 254 -9.87 -4.92 5.42
C LYS A 254 -10.63 -3.63 5.79
N ILE A 255 -11.65 -3.26 5.01
CA ILE A 255 -12.50 -2.11 5.33
C ILE A 255 -13.20 -2.34 6.67
N ASP A 256 -13.80 -3.50 6.87
CA ASP A 256 -14.55 -3.83 8.09
C ASP A 256 -13.70 -3.85 9.35
N SER A 257 -12.43 -4.25 9.22
CA SER A 257 -11.46 -4.28 10.32
C SER A 257 -10.81 -2.92 10.58
N SER A 258 -11.03 -1.93 9.71
CA SER A 258 -10.34 -0.64 9.76
C SER A 258 -11.04 0.38 10.67
N PRO A 259 -10.29 1.09 11.53
CA PRO A 259 -10.79 2.29 12.21
C PRO A 259 -11.26 3.41 11.26
N ALA A 260 -10.82 3.40 10.00
CA ALA A 260 -11.24 4.35 8.96
C ALA A 260 -12.53 3.93 8.23
N LYS A 261 -13.14 2.77 8.54
CA LYS A 261 -14.35 2.23 7.89
C LYS A 261 -15.48 3.26 7.75
N GLN A 262 -15.71 4.04 8.77
CA GLN A 262 -16.77 5.05 8.78
C GLN A 262 -16.63 6.11 7.68
N TYR A 263 -15.43 6.31 7.15
CA TYR A 263 -15.11 7.32 6.13
C TYR A 263 -15.10 6.78 4.72
N VAL A 264 -15.36 5.48 4.51
CA VAL A 264 -15.22 4.80 3.22
C VAL A 264 -16.55 4.28 2.73
N GLU A 265 -16.88 4.57 1.46
CA GLU A 265 -17.95 3.92 0.71
C GLU A 265 -17.35 3.12 -0.44
N LEU A 266 -17.89 1.93 -0.70
CA LEU A 266 -17.42 1.00 -1.71
C LEU A 266 -18.50 0.74 -2.74
N TYR A 267 -18.15 0.86 -4.03
CA TYR A 267 -18.99 0.52 -5.15
C TYR A 267 -18.26 -0.49 -6.04
N ALA A 268 -18.98 -1.48 -6.53
CA ALA A 268 -18.46 -2.50 -7.41
C ALA A 268 -19.40 -2.69 -8.60
N ALA A 269 -18.84 -2.74 -9.81
CA ALA A 269 -19.60 -2.96 -11.03
C ALA A 269 -18.87 -3.92 -11.97
N VAL A 270 -19.64 -4.81 -12.61
CA VAL A 270 -19.16 -5.64 -13.72
C VAL A 270 -19.31 -4.83 -15.01
N GLN A 271 -18.23 -4.72 -15.78
CA GLN A 271 -18.31 -4.12 -17.12
C GLN A 271 -19.15 -5.03 -18.03
N VAL A 272 -20.28 -4.52 -18.49
CA VAL A 272 -21.04 -5.17 -19.55
C VAL A 272 -20.25 -4.97 -20.84
N GLN A 273 -19.61 -6.01 -21.35
CA GLN A 273 -19.08 -5.96 -22.72
C GLN A 273 -20.26 -5.89 -23.68
N GLU A 274 -20.44 -4.76 -24.34
CA GLU A 274 -21.34 -4.71 -25.48
C GLU A 274 -20.87 -5.73 -26.52
N PRO A 275 -21.75 -6.59 -27.06
CA PRO A 275 -21.36 -7.51 -28.10
C PRO A 275 -20.80 -6.70 -29.26
N LYS A 276 -19.55 -6.97 -29.64
CA LYS A 276 -18.97 -6.43 -30.87
C LYS A 276 -19.83 -6.92 -32.05
N CYS A 277 -20.60 -6.01 -32.66
CA CYS A 277 -21.28 -6.27 -33.93
C CYS A 277 -20.26 -6.52 -35.06
#